data_019b844f4ef1161aa12457e911c47659
#
_entry.id   019b844f4ef1161aa12457e911c47659
#
_cell.length_a   1.000
_cell.length_b   1.000
_cell.length_c   1.000
_cell.angle_alpha   90.00
_cell.angle_beta   90.00
_cell.angle_gamma   90.00
#
_symmetry.space_group_name_H-M   'P 1'
#
loop_
_entity.id
_entity.type
_entity.pdbx_description
1 polymer ?
#
loop_
_entity_poly.entity_id
_entity_poly.type
_entity_poly.pdbx_seq_one_letter_code
_entity_poly.pdbx_strand_id
1 'polypeptide(L)'
;MKQGAAHANKADHLPWLDGLRGFAALWVLLSHAQILSGMSGVPVLSWGELAVDLFMLLSGFLMAHHYVLRQEKEPWHAKSTFFTFWLRRFFRIAPLYYFLLFFALLLGPWVGDWRDAIALQWPATATSPARYDDQSMSNILMHVSFMFGAFPEYAFRTPLPDWSIGLEMSFYLAFPFLMLLVLRMGLLTAGLLAIILAGVGLLMFRDFFAQFAMPSFLPLKLYLFFIGIWLAVSRLQGGMRVALAMSVMVLIVVGLVERSDQAAGRMLLVIGMFYLMNDGNLPGSKRLQGGIAKLRAVLASRVSRFLGDTSYGVYLLHLLVLIPVAGMLTHSTAYLALSGPVRLLVCAALVAPPVYLVAWLLFRTVETGGIRMGKHVIQQTIVRTRHACSPAETSG
;
A
#
# COMPACT_ATOMS: atom_id res chain seq x y z
N MET A 1 30.29 24.46 5.96
CA MET A 1 29.58 23.22 6.34
C MET A 1 28.03 23.29 6.40
N LYS A 2 27.39 24.48 6.36
CA LYS A 2 25.89 24.58 6.38
C LYS A 2 25.20 24.47 4.99
N GLN A 3 25.90 24.60 3.89
CA GLN A 3 25.34 24.49 2.54
C GLN A 3 25.21 23.04 2.04
N GLY A 4 26.01 22.10 2.55
CA GLY A 4 25.91 20.68 2.16
C GLY A 4 24.68 19.96 2.73
N ALA A 5 24.20 20.35 3.90
CA ALA A 5 23.02 19.73 4.53
C ALA A 5 21.68 20.10 3.84
N ALA A 6 21.60 21.27 3.21
CA ALA A 6 20.40 21.71 2.49
C ALA A 6 20.27 21.06 1.10
N HIS A 7 21.38 20.68 0.46
CA HIS A 7 21.36 20.00 -0.83
C HIS A 7 21.05 18.50 -0.71
N ALA A 8 21.50 17.82 0.36
CA ALA A 8 21.16 16.42 0.63
C ALA A 8 19.64 16.21 0.79
N ASN A 9 18.94 17.16 1.43
CA ASN A 9 17.50 17.05 1.72
C ASN A 9 16.59 17.19 0.48
N LYS A 10 17.06 17.74 -0.63
CA LYS A 10 16.29 17.87 -1.90
C LYS A 10 16.46 16.66 -2.82
N ALA A 11 17.57 15.93 -2.74
CA ALA A 11 17.83 14.72 -3.54
C ALA A 11 17.04 13.49 -3.05
N ASP A 12 16.54 13.52 -1.79
CA ASP A 12 15.91 12.39 -1.13
C ASP A 12 14.41 12.22 -1.45
N HIS A 13 13.75 13.29 -1.90
CA HIS A 13 12.31 13.28 -2.20
C HIS A 13 12.07 13.03 -3.68
N LEU A 14 11.28 12.00 -4.00
CA LEU A 14 10.88 11.62 -5.34
C LEU A 14 9.39 11.97 -5.57
N PRO A 15 9.05 13.23 -5.96
CA PRO A 15 7.66 13.70 -5.98
C PRO A 15 6.73 12.90 -6.90
N TRP A 16 7.30 12.27 -7.95
CA TRP A 16 6.54 11.43 -8.87
C TRP A 16 6.05 10.11 -8.22
N LEU A 17 6.71 9.62 -7.14
CA LEU A 17 6.24 8.47 -6.38
C LEU A 17 4.94 8.77 -5.64
N ASP A 18 4.81 9.97 -5.07
CA ASP A 18 3.57 10.38 -4.41
C ASP A 18 2.43 10.45 -5.43
N GLY A 19 2.68 11.04 -6.61
CA GLY A 19 1.71 11.05 -7.69
C GLY A 19 1.30 9.63 -8.12
N LEU A 20 2.27 8.72 -8.25
CA LEU A 20 1.99 7.34 -8.63
C LEU A 20 1.08 6.63 -7.60
N ARG A 21 1.32 6.84 -6.29
CA ARG A 21 0.42 6.37 -5.22
C ARG A 21 -0.98 6.96 -5.33
N GLY A 22 -1.07 8.25 -5.68
CA GLY A 22 -2.34 8.93 -5.89
C GLY A 22 -3.16 8.32 -7.02
N PHE A 23 -2.53 8.07 -8.17
CA PHE A 23 -3.19 7.39 -9.30
C PHE A 23 -3.55 5.94 -8.97
N ALA A 24 -2.75 5.22 -8.19
CA ALA A 24 -3.10 3.88 -7.74
C ALA A 24 -4.36 3.90 -6.85
N ALA A 25 -4.50 4.85 -5.92
CA ALA A 25 -5.70 4.98 -5.09
C ALA A 25 -6.95 5.33 -5.93
N LEU A 26 -6.81 6.24 -6.89
CA LEU A 26 -7.88 6.55 -7.84
C LEU A 26 -8.28 5.33 -8.67
N TRP A 27 -7.31 4.55 -9.13
CA TRP A 27 -7.57 3.31 -9.87
C TRP A 27 -8.38 2.33 -9.02
N VAL A 28 -8.01 2.10 -7.74
CA VAL A 28 -8.80 1.25 -6.82
C VAL A 28 -10.23 1.76 -6.67
N LEU A 29 -10.43 3.07 -6.46
CA LEU A 29 -11.77 3.66 -6.34
C LEU A 29 -12.60 3.40 -7.61
N LEU A 30 -12.04 3.67 -8.79
CA LEU A 30 -12.74 3.47 -10.07
C LEU A 30 -13.00 1.99 -10.37
N SER A 31 -12.09 1.09 -9.98
CA SER A 31 -12.29 -0.35 -10.08
C SER A 31 -13.50 -0.82 -9.25
N HIS A 32 -13.60 -0.37 -8.00
CA HIS A 32 -14.76 -0.70 -7.17
C HIS A 32 -16.04 -0.01 -7.67
N ALA A 33 -15.96 1.22 -8.18
CA ALA A 33 -17.10 1.89 -8.80
C ALA A 33 -17.60 1.11 -10.05
N GLN A 34 -16.69 0.56 -10.86
CA GLN A 34 -17.04 -0.31 -11.97
C GLN A 34 -17.84 -1.53 -11.50
N ILE A 35 -17.33 -2.26 -10.49
CA ILE A 35 -17.97 -3.45 -9.94
C ILE A 35 -19.37 -3.09 -9.40
N LEU A 36 -19.48 -2.04 -8.58
CA LEU A 36 -20.71 -1.68 -7.87
C LEU A 36 -21.74 -0.92 -8.71
N SER A 37 -21.37 -0.46 -9.90
CA SER A 37 -22.30 0.07 -10.91
C SER A 37 -22.84 -0.99 -11.87
N GLY A 38 -22.48 -2.26 -11.68
CA GLY A 38 -22.86 -3.36 -12.56
C GLY A 38 -22.27 -3.24 -13.97
N MET A 39 -21.14 -2.55 -14.09
CA MET A 39 -20.41 -2.49 -15.36
C MET A 39 -19.35 -3.57 -15.41
N SER A 40 -19.25 -4.29 -16.53
CA SER A 40 -18.17 -5.23 -16.84
C SER A 40 -17.43 -4.77 -18.10
N GLY A 41 -16.20 -5.26 -18.28
CA GLY A 41 -15.54 -5.20 -19.60
C GLY A 41 -14.59 -4.03 -19.84
N VAL A 42 -14.20 -3.21 -18.81
CA VAL A 42 -13.05 -2.30 -18.94
C VAL A 42 -11.82 -2.99 -18.33
N PRO A 43 -10.93 -3.58 -19.16
CA PRO A 43 -9.86 -4.46 -18.64
C PRO A 43 -9.00 -3.79 -17.57
N VAL A 44 -8.56 -2.55 -17.81
CA VAL A 44 -7.68 -1.83 -16.88
C VAL A 44 -8.37 -1.60 -15.53
N LEU A 45 -9.66 -1.26 -15.50
CA LEU A 45 -10.40 -1.08 -14.25
C LEU A 45 -10.70 -2.41 -13.56
N SER A 46 -10.89 -3.49 -14.31
CA SER A 46 -11.09 -4.84 -13.75
C SER A 46 -9.85 -5.37 -13.01
N TRP A 47 -8.67 -4.79 -13.25
CA TRP A 47 -7.42 -5.17 -12.60
C TRP A 47 -7.08 -4.29 -11.38
N GLY A 48 -8.07 -3.97 -10.54
CA GLY A 48 -7.87 -3.17 -9.33
C GLY A 48 -6.83 -3.74 -8.36
N GLU A 49 -6.60 -5.05 -8.35
CA GLU A 49 -5.53 -5.67 -7.58
C GLU A 49 -4.13 -5.22 -8.01
N LEU A 50 -3.91 -4.94 -9.31
CA LEU A 50 -2.62 -4.41 -9.77
C LEU A 50 -2.29 -3.04 -9.15
N ALA A 51 -3.31 -2.23 -8.86
CA ALA A 51 -3.11 -0.97 -8.15
C ALA A 51 -2.63 -1.21 -6.70
N VAL A 52 -3.12 -2.28 -6.06
CA VAL A 52 -2.65 -2.68 -4.72
C VAL A 52 -1.27 -3.32 -4.81
N ASP A 53 -0.99 -4.15 -5.81
CA ASP A 53 0.35 -4.69 -6.08
C ASP A 53 1.38 -3.55 -6.29
N LEU A 54 0.97 -2.45 -6.94
CA LEU A 54 1.79 -1.25 -7.06
C LEU A 54 2.06 -0.60 -5.70
N PHE A 55 1.09 -0.53 -4.79
CA PHE A 55 1.33 -0.05 -3.42
C PHE A 55 2.36 -0.91 -2.68
N MET A 56 2.30 -2.24 -2.80
CA MET A 56 3.28 -3.15 -2.16
C MET A 56 4.69 -2.94 -2.73
N LEU A 57 4.80 -2.80 -4.04
CA LEU A 57 6.06 -2.51 -4.72
C LEU A 57 6.65 -1.16 -4.29
N LEU A 58 5.80 -0.12 -4.19
CA LEU A 58 6.20 1.20 -3.72
C LEU A 58 6.57 1.20 -2.23
N SER A 59 5.90 0.42 -1.39
CA SER A 59 6.25 0.27 0.03
C SER A 59 7.62 -0.38 0.19
N GLY A 60 7.90 -1.48 -0.51
CA GLY A 60 9.23 -2.09 -0.54
C GLY A 60 10.31 -1.12 -1.01
N PHE A 61 10.04 -0.39 -2.09
CA PHE A 61 10.96 0.62 -2.63
C PHE A 61 11.23 1.73 -1.62
N LEU A 62 10.21 2.39 -1.10
CA LEU A 62 10.38 3.53 -0.19
C LEU A 62 11.09 3.15 1.10
N MET A 63 10.79 1.96 1.65
CA MET A 63 11.45 1.48 2.86
C MET A 63 12.94 1.28 2.64
N ALA A 64 13.33 0.59 1.55
CA ALA A 64 14.73 0.35 1.23
C ALA A 64 15.47 1.64 0.83
N HIS A 65 14.80 2.53 0.08
CA HIS A 65 15.35 3.83 -0.28
C HIS A 65 15.71 4.66 0.96
N HIS A 66 14.78 4.80 1.90
CA HIS A 66 15.04 5.50 3.16
C HIS A 66 16.06 4.77 4.04
N TYR A 67 16.08 3.44 4.02
CA TYR A 67 17.07 2.64 4.71
C TYR A 67 18.49 2.99 4.26
N VAL A 68 18.76 2.95 2.95
CA VAL A 68 20.09 3.24 2.40
C VAL A 68 20.52 4.67 2.70
N LEU A 69 19.61 5.65 2.54
CA LEU A 69 19.91 7.06 2.78
C LEU A 69 20.15 7.42 4.26
N ARG A 70 19.64 6.63 5.19
CA ARG A 70 19.72 6.90 6.63
C ARG A 70 20.67 5.99 7.38
N GLN A 71 21.29 5.01 6.74
CA GLN A 71 22.08 3.98 7.42
C GLN A 71 23.25 4.52 8.25
N GLU A 72 23.82 5.67 7.88
CA GLU A 72 24.87 6.33 8.67
C GLU A 72 24.34 6.89 10.00
N LYS A 73 23.09 7.39 10.00
CA LYS A 73 22.44 8.00 11.18
C LYS A 73 21.63 7.00 11.99
N GLU A 74 21.10 6.00 11.33
CA GLU A 74 20.23 4.96 11.88
C GLU A 74 20.79 3.58 11.46
N PRO A 75 21.89 3.09 12.06
CA PRO A 75 22.49 1.81 11.69
C PRO A 75 21.58 0.64 12.10
N TRP A 76 21.40 -0.32 11.19
CA TRP A 76 20.42 -1.40 11.35
C TRP A 76 20.86 -2.54 12.29
N HIS A 77 22.08 -2.52 12.80
CA HIS A 77 22.48 -3.38 13.90
C HIS A 77 22.06 -2.83 15.29
N ALA A 78 21.59 -1.58 15.36
CA ALA A 78 21.14 -0.97 16.60
C ALA A 78 19.65 -1.20 16.86
N LYS A 79 19.32 -1.73 18.05
CA LYS A 79 17.91 -1.97 18.47
C LYS A 79 17.06 -0.70 18.44
N SER A 80 17.66 0.48 18.72
CA SER A 80 17.00 1.77 18.66
C SER A 80 16.49 2.12 17.25
N THR A 81 17.19 1.68 16.20
CA THR A 81 16.76 1.86 14.80
C THR A 81 15.48 1.09 14.52
N PHE A 82 15.36 -0.16 15.00
CA PHE A 82 14.16 -0.99 14.85
C PHE A 82 12.95 -0.33 15.49
N PHE A 83 13.10 0.05 16.75
CA PHE A 83 12.02 0.69 17.51
C PHE A 83 11.58 2.02 16.86
N THR A 84 12.54 2.84 16.45
CA THR A 84 12.27 4.11 15.75
C THR A 84 11.57 3.86 14.41
N PHE A 85 11.96 2.82 13.67
CA PHE A 85 11.30 2.44 12.42
C PHE A 85 9.85 2.04 12.65
N TRP A 86 9.59 1.13 13.59
CA TRP A 86 8.24 0.66 13.89
C TRP A 86 7.33 1.76 14.41
N LEU A 87 7.78 2.61 15.32
CA LEU A 87 7.02 3.76 15.79
C LEU A 87 6.67 4.71 14.63
N ARG A 88 7.63 4.99 13.76
CA ARG A 88 7.44 5.87 12.61
C ARG A 88 6.39 5.33 11.65
N ARG A 89 6.34 4.02 11.43
CA ARG A 89 5.35 3.35 10.58
C ARG A 89 3.99 3.23 11.27
N PHE A 90 3.96 2.88 12.53
CA PHE A 90 2.74 2.82 13.32
C PHE A 90 2.00 4.17 13.31
N PHE A 91 2.66 5.25 13.68
CA PHE A 91 2.06 6.58 13.71
C PHE A 91 1.74 7.15 12.32
N ARG A 92 2.24 6.56 11.27
CA ARG A 92 1.86 6.89 9.88
C ARG A 92 0.55 6.23 9.47
N ILE A 93 0.25 5.03 9.95
CA ILE A 93 -0.90 4.22 9.52
C ILE A 93 -2.00 4.20 10.57
N ALA A 94 -1.69 3.82 11.81
CA ALA A 94 -2.66 3.50 12.83
C ALA A 94 -3.66 4.64 13.16
N PRO A 95 -3.28 5.94 13.25
CA PRO A 95 -4.23 6.97 13.64
C PRO A 95 -5.42 7.09 12.68
N LEU A 96 -5.17 7.14 11.37
CA LEU A 96 -6.25 7.22 10.38
C LEU A 96 -6.98 5.88 10.26
N TYR A 97 -6.26 4.78 10.32
CA TYR A 97 -6.86 3.45 10.29
C TYR A 97 -7.86 3.26 11.43
N TYR A 98 -7.48 3.54 12.67
CA TYR A 98 -8.37 3.38 13.83
C TYR A 98 -9.56 4.34 13.81
N PHE A 99 -9.35 5.57 13.31
CA PHE A 99 -10.44 6.51 13.12
C PHE A 99 -11.49 5.94 12.14
N LEU A 100 -11.05 5.44 10.99
CA LEU A 100 -11.97 4.87 10.00
C LEU A 100 -12.50 3.50 10.40
N LEU A 101 -11.74 2.68 11.13
CA LEU A 101 -12.21 1.41 11.70
C LEU A 101 -13.37 1.62 12.65
N PHE A 102 -13.29 2.64 13.52
CA PHE A 102 -14.38 3.00 14.40
C PHE A 102 -15.68 3.27 13.62
N PHE A 103 -15.63 4.09 12.57
CA PHE A 103 -16.80 4.35 11.73
C PHE A 103 -17.22 3.14 10.91
N ALA A 104 -16.29 2.32 10.45
CA ALA A 104 -16.59 1.10 9.71
C ALA A 104 -17.37 0.08 10.58
N LEU A 105 -16.97 -0.08 11.83
CA LEU A 105 -17.71 -0.95 12.78
C LEU A 105 -19.06 -0.36 13.16
N LEU A 106 -19.13 0.95 13.42
CA LEU A 106 -20.37 1.64 13.78
C LEU A 106 -21.42 1.60 12.65
N LEU A 107 -20.98 1.86 11.41
CA LEU A 107 -21.85 1.94 10.23
C LEU A 107 -21.95 0.62 9.48
N GLY A 108 -21.22 -0.41 9.90
CA GLY A 108 -21.11 -1.69 9.21
C GLY A 108 -22.46 -2.28 8.78
N PRO A 109 -23.41 -2.53 9.69
CA PRO A 109 -24.72 -3.07 9.35
C PRO A 109 -25.46 -2.24 8.30
N TRP A 110 -25.48 -0.91 8.47
CA TRP A 110 -26.09 0.00 7.49
C TRP A 110 -25.40 -0.04 6.13
N VAL A 111 -24.08 -0.15 6.06
CA VAL A 111 -23.32 -0.34 4.80
C VAL A 111 -23.64 -1.69 4.19
N GLY A 112 -23.85 -2.73 5.03
CA GLY A 112 -24.26 -4.07 4.62
C GLY A 112 -25.61 -4.08 3.91
N ASP A 113 -26.62 -3.38 4.45
CA ASP A 113 -27.95 -3.25 3.84
C ASP A 113 -27.84 -2.68 2.40
N TRP A 114 -27.02 -1.64 2.21
CA TRP A 114 -26.77 -1.08 0.88
C TRP A 114 -26.00 -2.05 -0.03
N ARG A 115 -25.10 -2.85 0.53
CA ARG A 115 -24.40 -3.86 -0.24
C ARG A 115 -25.36 -4.94 -0.75
N ASP A 116 -26.29 -5.35 0.07
CA ASP A 116 -27.31 -6.32 -0.28
C ASP A 116 -28.27 -5.76 -1.35
N ALA A 117 -28.64 -4.48 -1.24
CA ALA A 117 -29.43 -3.80 -2.29
C ALA A 117 -28.70 -3.78 -3.65
N ILE A 118 -27.38 -3.60 -3.66
CA ILE A 118 -26.56 -3.72 -4.88
C ILE A 118 -26.57 -5.16 -5.40
N ALA A 119 -26.42 -6.15 -4.52
CA ALA A 119 -26.38 -7.57 -4.88
C ALA A 119 -27.71 -8.08 -5.45
N LEU A 120 -28.84 -7.50 -5.07
CA LEU A 120 -30.14 -7.78 -5.70
C LEU A 120 -30.16 -7.42 -7.19
N GLN A 121 -29.46 -6.38 -7.61
CA GLN A 121 -29.35 -5.97 -9.02
C GLN A 121 -28.22 -6.72 -9.74
N TRP A 122 -27.10 -6.93 -9.05
CA TRP A 122 -25.89 -7.56 -9.60
C TRP A 122 -25.36 -8.65 -8.66
N PRO A 123 -25.90 -9.89 -8.72
CA PRO A 123 -25.59 -10.96 -7.77
C PRO A 123 -24.09 -11.29 -7.62
N ALA A 124 -23.30 -11.09 -8.66
CA ALA A 124 -21.84 -11.28 -8.59
C ALA A 124 -21.13 -10.31 -7.62
N THR A 125 -21.82 -9.28 -7.13
CA THR A 125 -21.28 -8.35 -6.14
C THR A 125 -21.56 -8.77 -4.70
N ALA A 126 -22.31 -9.84 -4.46
CA ALA A 126 -22.61 -10.34 -3.11
C ALA A 126 -21.33 -10.64 -2.32
N THR A 127 -21.36 -10.34 -1.04
CA THR A 127 -20.26 -10.64 -0.09
C THR A 127 -20.85 -11.21 1.19
N SER A 128 -20.02 -11.88 2.01
CA SER A 128 -20.47 -12.43 3.29
C SER A 128 -21.03 -11.32 4.20
N PRO A 129 -22.21 -11.51 4.83
CA PRO A 129 -22.76 -10.58 5.82
C PRO A 129 -21.79 -10.31 6.99
N ALA A 130 -21.01 -11.31 7.40
CA ALA A 130 -20.02 -11.17 8.46
C ALA A 130 -18.97 -10.07 8.20
N ARG A 131 -18.85 -9.60 6.97
CA ARG A 131 -18.01 -8.45 6.61
C ARG A 131 -18.54 -7.14 7.21
N TYR A 132 -19.83 -7.05 7.44
CA TYR A 132 -20.50 -5.81 7.86
C TYR A 132 -21.03 -5.90 9.29
N ASP A 133 -21.42 -7.10 9.74
CA ASP A 133 -22.16 -7.32 10.98
C ASP A 133 -21.29 -7.86 12.12
N ASP A 134 -20.03 -8.26 11.85
CA ASP A 134 -19.16 -8.81 12.89
C ASP A 134 -18.60 -7.73 13.80
N GLN A 135 -19.33 -7.42 14.87
CA GLN A 135 -18.91 -6.51 15.93
C GLN A 135 -18.38 -7.26 17.17
N SER A 136 -17.97 -8.51 17.01
CA SER A 136 -17.41 -9.31 18.11
C SER A 136 -16.12 -8.69 18.65
N MET A 137 -15.87 -8.86 19.94
CA MET A 137 -14.66 -8.39 20.58
C MET A 137 -13.41 -9.02 19.94
N SER A 138 -13.50 -10.28 19.50
CA SER A 138 -12.41 -10.95 18.77
C SER A 138 -12.07 -10.23 17.46
N ASN A 139 -13.08 -9.87 16.64
CA ASN A 139 -12.88 -9.13 15.40
C ASN A 139 -12.25 -7.76 15.67
N ILE A 140 -12.77 -7.02 16.68
CA ILE A 140 -12.22 -5.71 17.08
C ILE A 140 -10.77 -5.83 17.51
N LEU A 141 -10.42 -6.77 18.38
CA LEU A 141 -9.05 -6.98 18.86
C LEU A 141 -8.10 -7.37 17.74
N MET A 142 -8.53 -8.24 16.81
CA MET A 142 -7.74 -8.62 15.65
C MET A 142 -7.42 -7.41 14.76
N HIS A 143 -8.39 -6.51 14.53
CA HIS A 143 -8.17 -5.31 13.71
C HIS A 143 -7.36 -4.23 14.44
N VAL A 144 -7.59 -4.01 15.73
CA VAL A 144 -6.79 -3.05 16.52
C VAL A 144 -5.33 -3.50 16.67
N SER A 145 -5.08 -4.81 16.76
CA SER A 145 -3.70 -5.36 16.81
C SER A 145 -3.05 -5.53 15.43
N PHE A 146 -3.74 -5.31 14.33
CA PHE A 146 -3.34 -5.65 12.95
C PHE A 146 -3.09 -7.15 12.71
N MET A 147 -3.45 -8.02 13.65
CA MET A 147 -3.28 -9.46 13.50
C MET A 147 -4.25 -10.08 12.48
N PHE A 148 -5.36 -9.41 12.17
CA PHE A 148 -6.33 -9.87 11.16
C PHE A 148 -5.68 -10.24 9.83
N GLY A 149 -4.58 -9.58 9.44
CA GLY A 149 -3.86 -9.87 8.20
C GLY A 149 -3.23 -11.26 8.16
N ALA A 150 -2.93 -11.87 9.30
CA ALA A 150 -2.32 -13.21 9.40
C ALA A 150 -3.34 -14.35 9.57
N PHE A 151 -4.62 -14.04 9.78
CA PHE A 151 -5.67 -15.02 10.02
C PHE A 151 -6.77 -14.91 8.95
N PRO A 152 -6.99 -15.95 8.13
CA PRO A 152 -7.93 -15.91 7.02
C PRO A 152 -9.37 -15.61 7.46
N GLU A 153 -9.73 -16.05 8.67
CA GLU A 153 -11.04 -15.83 9.28
C GLU A 153 -11.36 -14.34 9.46
N TYR A 154 -10.36 -13.50 9.79
CA TYR A 154 -10.54 -12.07 10.06
C TYR A 154 -10.10 -11.16 8.90
N ALA A 155 -9.43 -11.71 7.91
CA ALA A 155 -8.77 -10.94 6.84
C ALA A 155 -9.73 -10.11 5.97
N PHE A 156 -11.05 -10.35 6.07
CA PHE A 156 -12.09 -9.69 5.27
C PHE A 156 -13.38 -9.47 6.07
N ARG A 157 -13.24 -8.96 7.31
CA ARG A 157 -14.30 -8.82 8.31
C ARG A 157 -14.64 -7.37 8.67
N THR A 158 -14.35 -6.41 7.77
CA THR A 158 -14.77 -5.01 7.89
C THR A 158 -15.23 -4.46 6.54
N PRO A 159 -16.08 -3.41 6.51
CA PRO A 159 -16.40 -2.70 5.28
C PRO A 159 -15.18 -2.05 4.59
N LEU A 160 -14.06 -1.85 5.31
CA LEU A 160 -12.85 -1.25 4.76
C LEU A 160 -12.15 -2.20 3.79
N PRO A 161 -11.37 -1.69 2.83
CA PRO A 161 -10.46 -2.49 2.02
C PRO A 161 -9.13 -2.72 2.75
N ASP A 162 -9.20 -3.06 4.04
CA ASP A 162 -8.06 -3.04 4.98
C ASP A 162 -7.17 -4.29 4.92
N TRP A 163 -7.54 -5.33 4.17
CA TRP A 163 -6.70 -6.50 3.99
C TRP A 163 -5.25 -6.17 3.58
N SER A 164 -5.06 -5.15 2.73
CA SER A 164 -3.73 -4.70 2.33
C SER A 164 -2.98 -3.95 3.42
N ILE A 165 -3.69 -3.34 4.39
CA ILE A 165 -3.09 -2.73 5.58
C ILE A 165 -2.52 -3.82 6.49
N GLY A 166 -3.23 -4.95 6.66
CA GLY A 166 -2.70 -6.13 7.35
C GLY A 166 -1.41 -6.65 6.69
N LEU A 167 -1.40 -6.73 5.36
CA LEU A 167 -0.24 -7.09 4.56
C LEU A 167 0.92 -6.10 4.75
N GLU A 168 0.65 -4.80 4.68
CA GLU A 168 1.66 -3.75 4.84
C GLU A 168 2.22 -3.71 6.27
N MET A 169 1.41 -3.89 7.29
CA MET A 169 1.83 -3.96 8.70
C MET A 169 2.67 -5.21 8.98
N SER A 170 2.32 -6.35 8.39
CA SER A 170 3.15 -7.58 8.44
C SER A 170 4.52 -7.35 7.80
N PHE A 171 4.58 -6.64 6.67
CA PHE A 171 5.83 -6.26 6.04
C PHE A 171 6.64 -5.31 6.92
N TYR A 172 6.04 -4.29 7.52
CA TYR A 172 6.76 -3.38 8.43
C TYR A 172 7.31 -4.09 9.66
N LEU A 173 6.59 -5.06 10.20
CA LEU A 173 7.09 -5.89 11.30
C LEU A 173 8.31 -6.70 10.87
N ALA A 174 8.27 -7.32 9.69
CA ALA A 174 9.33 -8.16 9.15
C ALA A 174 10.53 -7.36 8.62
N PHE A 175 10.34 -6.13 8.12
CA PHE A 175 11.34 -5.36 7.37
C PHE A 175 12.70 -5.23 8.06
N PRO A 176 12.82 -4.91 9.37
CA PRO A 176 14.11 -4.86 10.05
C PRO A 176 14.89 -6.18 9.98
N PHE A 177 14.20 -7.30 10.12
CA PHE A 177 14.82 -8.64 10.06
C PHE A 177 15.25 -8.99 8.64
N LEU A 178 14.43 -8.62 7.64
CA LEU A 178 14.78 -8.78 6.24
C LEU A 178 16.04 -7.96 5.88
N MET A 179 16.18 -6.75 6.42
CA MET A 179 17.37 -5.94 6.20
C MET A 179 18.61 -6.50 6.90
N LEU A 180 18.47 -7.10 8.08
CA LEU A 180 19.59 -7.85 8.70
C LEU A 180 20.03 -9.05 7.83
N LEU A 181 19.08 -9.76 7.23
CA LEU A 181 19.37 -10.83 6.30
C LEU A 181 20.11 -10.30 5.06
N VAL A 182 19.66 -9.17 4.51
CA VAL A 182 20.33 -8.48 3.39
C VAL A 182 21.76 -8.07 3.74
N LEU A 183 21.99 -7.56 4.96
CA LEU A 183 23.35 -7.20 5.42
C LEU A 183 24.28 -8.40 5.54
N ARG A 184 23.75 -9.59 5.88
CA ARG A 184 24.56 -10.82 6.07
C ARG A 184 24.85 -11.55 4.75
N MET A 185 23.87 -11.62 3.86
CA MET A 185 23.90 -12.51 2.68
C MET A 185 23.96 -11.75 1.36
N GLY A 186 23.84 -10.42 1.39
CA GLY A 186 23.68 -9.59 0.21
C GLY A 186 22.23 -9.52 -0.29
N LEU A 187 21.96 -8.51 -1.10
CA LEU A 187 20.62 -8.10 -1.50
C LEU A 187 19.84 -9.17 -2.27
N LEU A 188 20.47 -9.73 -3.31
CA LEU A 188 19.81 -10.70 -4.19
C LEU A 188 19.61 -12.04 -3.49
N THR A 189 20.64 -12.55 -2.81
CA THR A 189 20.59 -13.84 -2.10
C THR A 189 19.55 -13.83 -1.01
N ALA A 190 19.51 -12.77 -0.19
CA ALA A 190 18.52 -12.62 0.88
C ALA A 190 17.09 -12.57 0.33
N GLY A 191 16.87 -11.80 -0.75
CA GLY A 191 15.55 -11.69 -1.35
C GLY A 191 15.09 -12.99 -1.99
N LEU A 192 15.94 -13.68 -2.74
CA LEU A 192 15.61 -14.98 -3.32
C LEU A 192 15.32 -16.02 -2.24
N LEU A 193 16.16 -16.10 -1.21
CA LEU A 193 15.93 -17.02 -0.10
C LEU A 193 14.60 -16.76 0.59
N ALA A 194 14.28 -15.50 0.90
CA ALA A 194 13.02 -15.14 1.52
C ALA A 194 11.80 -15.49 0.63
N ILE A 195 11.88 -15.24 -0.68
CA ILE A 195 10.83 -15.58 -1.64
C ILE A 195 10.66 -17.09 -1.76
N ILE A 196 11.77 -17.84 -1.84
CA ILE A 196 11.74 -19.30 -1.92
C ILE A 196 11.13 -19.89 -0.63
N LEU A 197 11.56 -19.41 0.55
CA LEU A 197 11.01 -19.88 1.83
C LEU A 197 9.51 -19.56 1.95
N ALA A 198 9.08 -18.37 1.49
CA ALA A 198 7.66 -18.04 1.42
C ALA A 198 6.92 -19.00 0.47
N GLY A 199 7.46 -19.24 -0.73
CA GLY A 199 6.87 -20.17 -1.70
C GLY A 199 6.78 -21.61 -1.18
N VAL A 200 7.81 -22.10 -0.52
CA VAL A 200 7.78 -23.42 0.14
C VAL A 200 6.71 -23.44 1.24
N GLY A 201 6.62 -22.40 2.07
CA GLY A 201 5.58 -22.27 3.09
C GLY A 201 4.17 -22.30 2.49
N LEU A 202 3.94 -21.56 1.38
CA LEU A 202 2.67 -21.56 0.66
C LEU A 202 2.30 -22.95 0.13
N LEU A 203 3.26 -23.71 -0.33
CA LEU A 203 3.03 -25.09 -0.81
C LEU A 203 2.78 -26.06 0.34
N MET A 204 3.56 -25.98 1.42
CA MET A 204 3.43 -26.87 2.59
C MET A 204 2.13 -26.64 3.36
N PHE A 205 1.64 -25.40 3.43
CA PHE A 205 0.43 -25.02 4.15
C PHE A 205 -0.67 -24.54 3.20
N ARG A 206 -0.79 -25.21 2.06
CA ARG A 206 -1.69 -24.84 0.97
C ARG A 206 -3.13 -24.64 1.44
N ASP A 207 -3.65 -25.56 2.25
CA ASP A 207 -5.05 -25.52 2.72
C ASP A 207 -5.32 -24.31 3.63
N PHE A 208 -4.32 -23.90 4.43
CA PHE A 208 -4.42 -22.69 5.22
C PHE A 208 -4.42 -21.44 4.34
N PHE A 209 -3.50 -21.34 3.39
CA PHE A 209 -3.41 -20.15 2.52
C PHE A 209 -4.57 -20.04 1.53
N ALA A 210 -5.20 -21.15 1.15
CA ALA A 210 -6.38 -21.16 0.30
C ALA A 210 -7.64 -20.57 0.97
N GLN A 211 -7.65 -20.44 2.30
CA GLN A 211 -8.76 -19.85 3.04
C GLN A 211 -8.75 -18.30 3.00
N PHE A 212 -7.66 -17.68 2.58
CA PHE A 212 -7.60 -16.21 2.50
C PHE A 212 -8.46 -15.70 1.33
N ALA A 213 -9.53 -14.99 1.63
CA ALA A 213 -10.37 -14.33 0.62
C ALA A 213 -9.59 -13.22 -0.12
N MET A 214 -8.62 -12.59 0.57
CA MET A 214 -7.72 -11.56 0.05
C MET A 214 -6.30 -11.82 0.52
N PRO A 215 -5.25 -11.50 -0.25
CA PRO A 215 -3.85 -11.80 0.11
C PRO A 215 -3.30 -10.85 1.18
N SER A 216 -3.88 -10.91 2.39
CA SER A 216 -3.58 -10.03 3.53
C SER A 216 -2.33 -10.42 4.31
N PHE A 217 -1.80 -11.64 4.13
CA PHE A 217 -0.63 -12.12 4.85
C PHE A 217 0.65 -12.02 4.01
N LEU A 218 1.74 -11.61 4.62
CA LEU A 218 3.01 -11.27 3.95
C LEU A 218 3.54 -12.33 2.96
N PRO A 219 3.57 -13.64 3.26
CA PRO A 219 4.08 -14.65 2.33
C PRO A 219 3.41 -14.62 0.96
N LEU A 220 2.12 -14.27 0.90
CA LEU A 220 1.33 -14.26 -0.33
C LEU A 220 1.81 -13.22 -1.36
N LYS A 221 2.40 -12.11 -0.90
CA LYS A 221 2.83 -10.98 -1.74
C LYS A 221 4.26 -10.51 -1.46
N LEU A 222 5.05 -11.27 -0.68
CA LEU A 222 6.42 -10.89 -0.27
C LEU A 222 7.33 -10.55 -1.45
N TYR A 223 7.15 -11.25 -2.57
CA TYR A 223 7.94 -11.01 -3.79
C TYR A 223 7.82 -9.59 -4.33
N LEU A 224 6.64 -8.95 -4.23
CA LEU A 224 6.45 -7.56 -4.68
C LEU A 224 7.25 -6.57 -3.84
N PHE A 225 7.27 -6.76 -2.53
CA PHE A 225 8.08 -5.92 -1.64
C PHE A 225 9.58 -6.07 -1.96
N PHE A 226 10.06 -7.30 -2.21
CA PHE A 226 11.46 -7.53 -2.57
C PHE A 226 11.81 -6.95 -3.93
N ILE A 227 10.93 -7.03 -4.92
CA ILE A 227 11.14 -6.35 -6.21
C ILE A 227 11.32 -4.84 -5.97
N GLY A 228 10.46 -4.22 -5.15
CA GLY A 228 10.61 -2.83 -4.75
C GLY A 228 11.95 -2.54 -4.06
N ILE A 229 12.38 -3.39 -3.13
CA ILE A 229 13.67 -3.30 -2.43
C ILE A 229 14.83 -3.39 -3.44
N TRP A 230 14.81 -4.36 -4.34
CA TRP A 230 15.85 -4.53 -5.37
C TRP A 230 15.98 -3.31 -6.26
N LEU A 231 14.88 -2.76 -6.74
CA LEU A 231 14.87 -1.55 -7.55
C LEU A 231 15.42 -0.33 -6.79
N ALA A 232 15.05 -0.16 -5.51
CA ALA A 232 15.49 0.96 -4.69
C ALA A 232 17.00 0.93 -4.44
N VAL A 233 17.53 -0.21 -3.98
CA VAL A 233 18.94 -0.36 -3.66
C VAL A 233 19.79 -0.29 -4.93
N SER A 234 19.35 -0.95 -6.01
CA SER A 234 20.07 -0.91 -7.29
C SER A 234 20.07 0.46 -7.95
N ARG A 235 19.05 1.29 -7.71
CA ARG A 235 19.06 2.70 -8.15
C ARG A 235 20.15 3.50 -7.46
N LEU A 236 20.39 3.26 -6.17
CA LEU A 236 21.36 4.02 -5.37
C LEU A 236 22.79 3.47 -5.46
N GLN A 237 22.93 2.15 -5.60
CA GLN A 237 24.23 1.46 -5.56
C GLN A 237 24.66 0.87 -6.92
N GLY A 238 23.78 0.95 -7.91
CA GLY A 238 24.03 0.34 -9.24
C GLY A 238 23.43 -1.06 -9.38
N GLY A 239 23.44 -1.60 -10.60
CA GLY A 239 22.91 -2.94 -10.87
C GLY A 239 21.46 -3.01 -11.31
N MET A 240 20.85 -1.90 -11.73
CA MET A 240 19.43 -1.82 -12.13
C MET A 240 19.01 -2.87 -13.19
N ARG A 241 19.88 -3.23 -14.12
CA ARG A 241 19.57 -4.26 -15.14
C ARG A 241 19.44 -5.65 -14.52
N VAL A 242 20.30 -5.97 -13.54
CA VAL A 242 20.24 -7.24 -12.81
C VAL A 242 18.99 -7.28 -11.97
N ALA A 243 18.67 -6.20 -11.24
CA ALA A 243 17.45 -6.10 -10.47
C ALA A 243 16.18 -6.28 -11.33
N LEU A 244 16.14 -5.68 -12.53
CA LEU A 244 15.05 -5.88 -13.48
C LEU A 244 14.96 -7.33 -13.94
N ALA A 245 16.08 -7.94 -14.37
CA ALA A 245 16.08 -9.33 -14.83
C ALA A 245 15.60 -10.30 -13.76
N MET A 246 16.08 -10.14 -12.51
CA MET A 246 15.64 -10.93 -11.37
C MET A 246 14.15 -10.72 -11.05
N SER A 247 13.68 -9.48 -11.11
CA SER A 247 12.27 -9.16 -10.88
C SER A 247 11.36 -9.81 -11.93
N VAL A 248 11.73 -9.73 -13.20
CA VAL A 248 11.01 -10.38 -14.30
C VAL A 248 11.00 -11.90 -14.14
N MET A 249 12.16 -12.49 -13.81
CA MET A 249 12.25 -13.94 -13.54
C MET A 249 11.32 -14.38 -12.42
N VAL A 250 11.31 -13.66 -11.29
CA VAL A 250 10.41 -13.97 -10.17
C VAL A 250 8.96 -13.86 -10.60
N LEU A 251 8.58 -12.80 -11.35
CA LEU A 251 7.20 -12.63 -11.82
C LEU A 251 6.78 -13.71 -12.82
N ILE A 252 7.69 -14.22 -13.66
CA ILE A 252 7.41 -15.36 -14.54
C ILE A 252 7.11 -16.60 -13.70
N VAL A 253 7.98 -16.92 -12.74
CA VAL A 253 7.80 -18.10 -11.87
C VAL A 253 6.50 -17.99 -11.07
N VAL A 254 6.24 -16.86 -10.44
CA VAL A 254 5.00 -16.62 -9.67
C VAL A 254 3.77 -16.73 -10.60
N GLY A 255 3.81 -16.10 -11.76
CA GLY A 255 2.71 -16.15 -12.74
C GLY A 255 2.39 -17.57 -13.22
N LEU A 256 3.41 -18.41 -13.41
CA LEU A 256 3.25 -19.81 -13.79
C LEU A 256 2.64 -20.64 -12.62
N VAL A 257 3.05 -20.37 -11.39
CA VAL A 257 2.55 -21.07 -10.20
C VAL A 257 1.11 -20.66 -9.88
N GLU A 258 0.83 -19.36 -9.88
CA GLU A 258 -0.51 -18.81 -9.57
C GLU A 258 -1.49 -19.00 -10.73
N ARG A 259 -1.01 -19.28 -11.95
CA ARG A 259 -1.81 -19.28 -13.20
C ARG A 259 -2.60 -17.97 -13.37
N SER A 260 -1.99 -16.87 -12.98
CA SER A 260 -2.63 -15.55 -12.91
C SER A 260 -2.61 -14.86 -14.28
N ASP A 261 -3.74 -14.37 -14.72
CA ASP A 261 -3.90 -13.48 -15.87
C ASP A 261 -3.28 -12.10 -15.64
N GLN A 262 -2.99 -11.75 -14.38
CA GLN A 262 -2.40 -10.47 -13.98
C GLN A 262 -0.86 -10.45 -14.08
N ALA A 263 -0.21 -11.58 -14.39
CA ALA A 263 1.25 -11.67 -14.49
C ALA A 263 1.83 -10.63 -15.48
N ALA A 264 1.20 -10.46 -16.65
CA ALA A 264 1.61 -9.47 -17.63
C ALA A 264 1.46 -8.02 -17.09
N GLY A 265 0.39 -7.73 -16.38
CA GLY A 265 0.18 -6.44 -15.74
C GLY A 265 1.24 -6.13 -14.67
N ARG A 266 1.60 -7.10 -13.82
CA ARG A 266 2.70 -6.96 -12.85
C ARG A 266 4.04 -6.71 -13.53
N MET A 267 4.34 -7.40 -14.64
CA MET A 267 5.54 -7.14 -15.44
C MET A 267 5.57 -5.71 -15.99
N LEU A 268 4.45 -5.22 -16.53
CA LEU A 268 4.33 -3.84 -17.01
C LEU A 268 4.56 -2.82 -15.89
N LEU A 269 4.03 -3.07 -14.67
CA LEU A 269 4.29 -2.22 -13.51
C LEU A 269 5.79 -2.16 -13.16
N VAL A 270 6.46 -3.31 -13.11
CA VAL A 270 7.89 -3.38 -12.78
C VAL A 270 8.75 -2.72 -13.85
N ILE A 271 8.46 -2.98 -15.13
CA ILE A 271 9.15 -2.34 -16.25
C ILE A 271 8.90 -0.81 -16.24
N GLY A 272 7.66 -0.39 -16.01
CA GLY A 272 7.32 1.03 -15.87
C GLY A 272 8.09 1.71 -14.72
N MET A 273 8.14 1.05 -13.56
CA MET A 273 8.93 1.52 -12.42
C MET A 273 10.44 1.60 -12.74
N PHE A 274 10.98 0.57 -13.41
CA PHE A 274 12.39 0.60 -13.86
C PHE A 274 12.67 1.83 -14.72
N TYR A 275 11.82 2.12 -15.70
CA TYR A 275 11.99 3.30 -16.56
C TYR A 275 11.80 4.62 -15.80
N LEU A 276 10.83 4.68 -14.88
CA LEU A 276 10.63 5.86 -14.03
C LEU A 276 11.79 6.10 -13.06
N MET A 277 12.59 5.10 -12.70
CA MET A 277 13.69 5.22 -11.76
C MET A 277 15.05 5.53 -12.41
N ASN A 278 15.19 5.30 -13.72
CA ASN A 278 16.44 5.57 -14.42
C ASN A 278 16.56 7.04 -14.84
N ASP A 279 17.41 7.79 -14.14
CA ASP A 279 17.70 9.19 -14.42
C ASP A 279 18.83 9.30 -15.48
N GLY A 280 18.46 9.42 -16.75
CA GLY A 280 19.39 9.84 -17.81
C GLY A 280 20.12 8.74 -18.62
N ASN A 281 20.25 7.51 -18.11
CA ASN A 281 20.89 6.38 -18.83
C ASN A 281 19.88 5.31 -19.28
N LEU A 282 18.73 5.77 -19.78
CA LEU A 282 17.70 4.84 -20.25
C LEU A 282 18.12 4.14 -21.53
N PRO A 283 18.02 2.79 -21.58
CA PRO A 283 18.07 2.11 -22.87
C PRO A 283 16.84 2.52 -23.68
N GLY A 284 17.05 3.01 -24.88
CA GLY A 284 15.96 3.34 -25.78
C GLY A 284 16.17 4.65 -26.55
N SER A 285 15.21 4.95 -27.42
CA SER A 285 15.26 6.13 -28.29
C SER A 285 15.08 7.45 -27.50
N LYS A 286 15.59 8.55 -28.04
CA LYS A 286 15.35 9.91 -27.48
C LYS A 286 13.86 10.22 -27.27
N ARG A 287 12.97 9.68 -28.12
CA ARG A 287 11.52 9.81 -27.99
C ARG A 287 11.00 9.13 -26.71
N LEU A 288 11.46 7.92 -26.40
CA LEU A 288 11.09 7.20 -25.17
C LEU A 288 11.56 7.97 -23.92
N GLN A 289 12.81 8.44 -23.93
CA GLN A 289 13.38 9.24 -22.84
C GLN A 289 12.55 10.52 -22.60
N GLY A 290 12.17 11.23 -23.68
CA GLY A 290 11.30 12.40 -23.62
C GLY A 290 9.89 12.07 -23.09
N GLY A 291 9.32 10.93 -23.47
CA GLY A 291 8.03 10.46 -22.97
C GLY A 291 8.05 10.19 -21.46
N ILE A 292 9.10 9.52 -20.97
CA ILE A 292 9.29 9.23 -19.54
C ILE A 292 9.51 10.49 -18.72
N ALA A 293 10.28 11.45 -19.23
CA ALA A 293 10.47 12.74 -18.58
C ALA A 293 9.15 13.52 -18.45
N LYS A 294 8.30 13.51 -19.49
CA LYS A 294 6.96 14.10 -19.45
C LYS A 294 6.08 13.38 -18.42
N LEU A 295 6.08 12.05 -18.41
CA LEU A 295 5.32 11.26 -17.43
C LEU A 295 5.74 11.58 -15.99
N ARG A 296 7.04 11.65 -15.71
CA ARG A 296 7.53 12.09 -14.38
C ARG A 296 7.07 13.50 -14.03
N ALA A 297 7.09 14.43 -14.99
CA ALA A 297 6.61 15.79 -14.77
C ALA A 297 5.12 15.83 -14.44
N VAL A 298 4.29 15.03 -15.13
CA VAL A 298 2.87 14.88 -14.81
C VAL A 298 2.68 14.30 -13.41
N LEU A 299 3.39 13.20 -13.08
CA LEU A 299 3.32 12.57 -11.77
C LEU A 299 3.84 13.46 -10.64
N ALA A 300 4.73 14.41 -10.92
CA ALA A 300 5.22 15.41 -9.98
C ALA A 300 4.38 16.71 -9.96
N SER A 301 3.29 16.81 -10.74
CA SER A 301 2.43 18.00 -10.81
C SER A 301 1.71 18.28 -9.48
N ARG A 302 1.15 19.46 -9.34
CA ARG A 302 0.37 19.84 -8.13
C ARG A 302 -0.85 18.95 -7.92
N VAL A 303 -1.54 18.58 -9.00
CA VAL A 303 -2.69 17.67 -8.96
C VAL A 303 -2.25 16.27 -8.50
N SER A 304 -1.19 15.72 -9.11
CA SER A 304 -0.69 14.40 -8.76
C SER A 304 -0.20 14.33 -7.31
N ARG A 305 0.41 15.41 -6.79
CA ARG A 305 0.80 15.51 -5.38
C ARG A 305 -0.42 15.56 -4.46
N PHE A 306 -1.47 16.29 -4.80
CA PHE A 306 -2.72 16.29 -4.04
C PHE A 306 -3.33 14.88 -3.99
N LEU A 307 -3.38 14.17 -5.12
CA LEU A 307 -3.82 12.77 -5.16
C LEU A 307 -2.93 11.87 -4.30
N GLY A 308 -1.62 12.10 -4.30
CA GLY A 308 -0.64 11.37 -3.48
C GLY A 308 -0.81 11.60 -1.98
N ASP A 309 -0.95 12.85 -1.57
CA ASP A 309 -1.15 13.23 -0.16
C ASP A 309 -2.45 12.62 0.41
N THR A 310 -3.49 12.55 -0.41
CA THR A 310 -4.80 12.01 0.00
C THR A 310 -4.95 10.50 -0.23
N SER A 311 -3.99 9.86 -0.89
CA SER A 311 -4.09 8.47 -1.38
C SER A 311 -4.45 7.45 -0.31
N TYR A 312 -3.88 7.56 0.89
CA TYR A 312 -4.15 6.65 2.00
C TYR A 312 -5.60 6.82 2.52
N GLY A 313 -6.04 8.06 2.72
CA GLY A 313 -7.42 8.35 3.11
C GLY A 313 -8.43 7.89 2.06
N VAL A 314 -8.19 8.18 0.78
CA VAL A 314 -9.04 7.72 -0.35
C VAL A 314 -9.13 6.21 -0.36
N TYR A 315 -7.99 5.52 -0.25
CA TYR A 315 -7.96 4.06 -0.26
C TYR A 315 -8.79 3.45 0.87
N LEU A 316 -8.69 3.94 2.09
CA LEU A 316 -9.45 3.40 3.22
C LEU A 316 -10.93 3.80 3.21
N LEU A 317 -11.24 5.05 2.83
CA LEU A 317 -12.58 5.62 2.97
C LEU A 317 -13.52 5.22 1.84
N HIS A 318 -13.01 4.96 0.62
CA HIS A 318 -13.88 4.95 -0.57
C HIS A 318 -15.04 3.97 -0.49
N LEU A 319 -14.90 2.79 0.09
CA LEU A 319 -16.00 1.82 0.20
C LEU A 319 -17.09 2.26 1.17
N LEU A 320 -16.74 2.99 2.24
CA LEU A 320 -17.74 3.54 3.18
C LEU A 320 -18.65 4.60 2.53
N VAL A 321 -18.19 5.24 1.46
CA VAL A 321 -18.98 6.21 0.69
C VAL A 321 -19.58 5.56 -0.56
N LEU A 322 -18.80 4.75 -1.26
CA LEU A 322 -19.20 4.16 -2.53
C LEU A 322 -20.35 3.16 -2.37
N ILE A 323 -20.32 2.29 -1.36
CA ILE A 323 -21.37 1.28 -1.19
C ILE A 323 -22.74 1.94 -0.94
N PRO A 324 -22.90 2.88 0.02
CA PRO A 324 -24.18 3.55 0.19
C PRO A 324 -24.64 4.34 -1.03
N VAL A 325 -23.76 5.10 -1.68
CA VAL A 325 -24.12 5.86 -2.88
C VAL A 325 -24.54 4.95 -4.02
N ALA A 326 -23.78 3.90 -4.31
CA ALA A 326 -24.14 2.92 -5.34
C ALA A 326 -25.45 2.20 -4.99
N GLY A 327 -25.65 1.82 -3.72
CA GLY A 327 -26.90 1.22 -3.26
C GLY A 327 -28.11 2.15 -3.42
N MET A 328 -28.00 3.42 -3.06
CA MET A 328 -29.06 4.41 -3.31
C MET A 328 -29.39 4.54 -4.80
N LEU A 329 -28.36 4.52 -5.66
CA LEU A 329 -28.55 4.59 -7.11
C LEU A 329 -29.32 3.38 -7.67
N THR A 330 -29.20 2.19 -7.08
CA THR A 330 -29.96 1.01 -7.52
C THR A 330 -31.46 1.10 -7.31
N HIS A 331 -31.95 2.04 -6.47
CA HIS A 331 -33.36 2.30 -6.28
C HIS A 331 -33.96 3.23 -7.37
N SER A 332 -33.12 3.82 -8.22
CA SER A 332 -33.56 4.69 -9.31
C SER A 332 -33.72 3.90 -10.61
N THR A 333 -34.97 3.75 -11.08
CA THR A 333 -35.27 3.14 -12.38
C THR A 333 -34.56 3.86 -13.53
N ALA A 334 -34.45 5.21 -13.43
CA ALA A 334 -33.73 6.01 -14.41
C ALA A 334 -32.24 5.66 -14.46
N TYR A 335 -31.59 5.43 -13.30
CA TYR A 335 -30.21 4.98 -13.24
C TYR A 335 -30.02 3.57 -13.81
N LEU A 336 -30.91 2.65 -13.47
CA LEU A 336 -30.84 1.27 -13.96
C LEU A 336 -31.06 1.16 -15.48
N ALA A 337 -31.81 2.10 -16.06
CA ALA A 337 -32.01 2.20 -17.51
C ALA A 337 -30.79 2.71 -18.30
N LEU A 338 -29.77 3.30 -17.59
CA LEU A 338 -28.55 3.80 -18.22
C LEU A 338 -27.67 2.63 -18.69
N SER A 339 -26.87 2.88 -19.72
CA SER A 339 -25.83 1.94 -20.14
C SER A 339 -24.74 1.81 -19.07
N GLY A 340 -24.05 0.66 -19.01
CA GLY A 340 -22.99 0.37 -18.03
C GLY A 340 -21.93 1.50 -17.89
N PRO A 341 -21.34 2.00 -19.00
CA PRO A 341 -20.38 3.11 -18.94
C PRO A 341 -20.97 4.37 -18.32
N VAL A 342 -22.22 4.71 -18.62
CA VAL A 342 -22.88 5.90 -18.06
C VAL A 342 -23.17 5.70 -16.57
N ARG A 343 -23.62 4.51 -16.15
CA ARG A 343 -23.77 4.18 -14.71
C ARG A 343 -22.46 4.35 -13.96
N LEU A 344 -21.34 3.83 -14.50
CA LEU A 344 -20.01 4.02 -13.90
C LEU A 344 -19.66 5.49 -13.78
N LEU A 345 -19.84 6.29 -14.83
CA LEU A 345 -19.53 7.72 -14.81
C LEU A 345 -20.36 8.48 -13.77
N VAL A 346 -21.67 8.21 -13.69
CA VAL A 346 -22.56 8.82 -12.70
C VAL A 346 -22.13 8.41 -11.28
N CYS A 347 -21.90 7.13 -11.04
CA CYS A 347 -21.44 6.63 -9.74
C CYS A 347 -20.11 7.28 -9.34
N ALA A 348 -19.11 7.26 -10.23
CA ALA A 348 -17.80 7.86 -9.97
C ALA A 348 -17.88 9.37 -9.74
N ALA A 349 -18.69 10.10 -10.51
CA ALA A 349 -18.87 11.54 -10.36
C ALA A 349 -19.53 11.93 -9.02
N LEU A 350 -20.42 11.10 -8.50
CA LEU A 350 -21.05 11.32 -7.20
C LEU A 350 -20.16 10.92 -6.02
N VAL A 351 -19.30 9.89 -6.19
CA VAL A 351 -18.48 9.33 -5.12
C VAL A 351 -17.13 10.00 -5.01
N ALA A 352 -16.43 10.27 -6.11
CA ALA A 352 -15.05 10.74 -6.04
C ALA A 352 -14.92 12.12 -5.33
N PRO A 353 -15.75 13.15 -5.60
CA PRO A 353 -15.59 14.43 -4.94
C PRO A 353 -15.71 14.36 -3.41
N PRO A 354 -16.76 13.75 -2.81
CA PRO A 354 -16.87 13.67 -1.36
C PRO A 354 -15.77 12.78 -0.75
N VAL A 355 -15.35 11.69 -1.39
CA VAL A 355 -14.23 10.86 -0.93
C VAL A 355 -12.95 11.67 -0.87
N TYR A 356 -12.60 12.42 -1.92
CA TYR A 356 -11.40 13.27 -1.93
C TYR A 356 -11.47 14.43 -0.96
N LEU A 357 -12.63 15.04 -0.79
CA LEU A 357 -12.83 16.11 0.19
C LEU A 357 -12.60 15.62 1.61
N VAL A 358 -13.25 14.50 1.99
CA VAL A 358 -13.12 13.92 3.33
C VAL A 358 -11.70 13.41 3.55
N ALA A 359 -11.10 12.71 2.56
CA ALA A 359 -9.72 12.24 2.64
C ALA A 359 -8.71 13.39 2.83
N TRP A 360 -8.93 14.53 2.17
CA TRP A 360 -8.09 15.71 2.35
C TRP A 360 -8.23 16.32 3.76
N LEU A 361 -9.44 16.39 4.31
CA LEU A 361 -9.65 16.83 5.70
C LEU A 361 -8.97 15.89 6.68
N LEU A 362 -9.11 14.58 6.50
CA LEU A 362 -8.48 13.55 7.35
C LEU A 362 -6.95 13.57 7.22
N PHE A 363 -6.41 13.80 6.03
CA PHE A 363 -4.99 14.00 5.85
C PHE A 363 -4.46 15.17 6.67
N ARG A 364 -5.14 16.32 6.63
CA ARG A 364 -4.71 17.54 7.34
C ARG A 364 -4.87 17.46 8.87
N THR A 365 -5.81 16.71 9.35
CA THR A 365 -6.15 16.61 10.78
C THR A 365 -5.55 15.36 11.41
N VAL A 366 -6.05 14.20 11.05
CA VAL A 366 -5.74 12.92 11.71
C VAL A 366 -4.37 12.40 11.30
N GLU A 367 -4.11 12.31 9.99
CA GLU A 367 -2.87 11.70 9.49
C GLU A 367 -1.63 12.53 9.82
N THR A 368 -1.65 13.83 9.51
CA THR A 368 -0.54 14.73 9.86
C THR A 368 -0.40 14.92 11.38
N GLY A 369 -1.51 14.85 12.12
CA GLY A 369 -1.53 14.82 13.59
C GLY A 369 -0.79 13.61 14.15
N GLY A 370 -1.12 12.43 13.64
CA GLY A 370 -0.46 11.17 14.00
C GLY A 370 1.04 11.18 13.71
N ILE A 371 1.44 11.64 12.52
CA ILE A 371 2.85 11.78 12.15
C ILE A 371 3.60 12.72 13.10
N ARG A 372 3.00 13.85 13.50
CA ARG A 372 3.59 14.80 14.46
C ARG A 372 3.75 14.16 15.83
N MET A 373 2.72 13.45 16.31
CA MET A 373 2.76 12.72 17.58
C MET A 373 3.87 11.65 17.56
N GLY A 374 4.00 10.89 16.50
CA GLY A 374 5.07 9.91 16.34
C GLY A 374 6.46 10.52 16.40
N LYS A 375 6.68 11.67 15.76
CA LYS A 375 7.95 12.41 15.85
C LYS A 375 8.26 12.82 17.28
N HIS A 376 7.28 13.30 18.02
CA HIS A 376 7.44 13.73 19.41
C HIS A 376 7.79 12.55 20.33
N VAL A 377 7.07 11.44 20.23
CA VAL A 377 7.35 10.21 20.98
C VAL A 377 8.76 9.69 20.70
N ILE A 378 9.18 9.63 19.44
CA ILE A 378 10.53 9.19 19.04
C ILE A 378 11.61 10.11 19.67
N GLN A 379 11.42 11.43 19.61
CA GLN A 379 12.36 12.38 20.20
C GLN A 379 12.50 12.19 21.70
N GLN A 380 11.39 12.03 22.42
CA GLN A 380 11.42 11.78 23.87
C GLN A 380 12.12 10.47 24.23
N THR A 381 11.89 9.41 23.45
CA THR A 381 12.53 8.11 23.68
C THR A 381 14.04 8.18 23.48
N ILE A 382 14.51 8.86 22.41
CA ILE A 382 15.95 9.04 22.15
C ILE A 382 16.62 9.85 23.26
N VAL A 383 15.98 10.92 23.75
CA VAL A 383 16.52 11.74 24.83
C VAL A 383 16.65 10.95 26.12
N ARG A 384 15.60 10.18 26.48
CA ARG A 384 15.62 9.33 27.69
C ARG A 384 16.73 8.27 27.64
N THR A 385 16.94 7.64 26.48
CA THR A 385 17.98 6.62 26.30
C THR A 385 19.38 7.24 26.44
N ARG A 386 19.60 8.46 25.96
CA ARG A 386 20.87 9.17 26.12
C ARG A 386 21.17 9.55 27.58
N HIS A 387 20.16 10.00 28.33
CA HIS A 387 20.32 10.30 29.76
C HIS A 387 20.57 9.06 30.62
N ALA A 388 19.95 7.92 30.25
CA ALA A 388 20.17 6.65 30.95
C ALA A 388 21.56 6.04 30.68
N CYS A 389 22.23 6.41 29.58
CA CYS A 389 23.57 5.94 29.24
C CYS A 389 24.68 6.94 29.58
N SER A 390 24.38 8.12 30.12
CA SER A 390 25.37 9.03 30.66
C SER A 390 25.76 8.54 32.07
N PRO A 391 27.04 8.15 32.34
CA PRO A 391 27.47 7.84 33.71
C PRO A 391 27.21 9.05 34.59
N ALA A 392 26.62 8.84 35.76
CA ALA A 392 26.63 9.86 36.78
C ALA A 392 28.12 10.23 37.03
N GLU A 393 28.51 11.43 36.68
CA GLU A 393 29.78 11.99 37.14
C GLU A 393 29.75 11.88 38.66
N THR A 394 30.46 10.90 39.19
CA THR A 394 30.72 10.77 40.60
C THR A 394 31.50 11.99 41.01
N SER A 395 30.79 12.98 41.54
CA SER A 395 31.36 14.03 42.34
C SER A 395 31.88 13.39 43.63
N GLY A 396 33.16 13.11 43.66
CA GLY A 396 33.94 12.77 44.83
C GLY A 396 35.02 13.82 45.02
#